data_507ebb0b28fb50b0e17cebec7fbccfc7
#
_entry.id   507ebb0b28fb50b0e17cebec7fbccfc7
#
_cell.length_a   1.000
_cell.length_b   1.000
_cell.length_c   1.000
_cell.angle_alpha   90.00
_cell.angle_beta   90.00
_cell.angle_gamma   90.00
#
_symmetry.space_group_name_H-M   'P 1'
#
loop_
_entity.id
_entity.type
_entity.pdbx_description
1 polymer ?
#
loop_
_entity_poly.entity_id
_entity_poly.type
_entity_poly.pdbx_seq_one_letter_code
_entity_poly.pdbx_strand_id
1 'polypeptide(L)'
;SGGEKITFTGGEVCMRTDLLDIIKHTHSSGLNVEVLTNGTLWKEEDIKAVSPYLSRVQISIDGINEEENSKIRGKDNFEKALNTVDTFLSYGVPTDIGITPWFDKTLKNKIQGYATFGKELIEKYKDKPFGIRFTTSLLDGREIKFSSEEKQEYETITESIYKSCMGEDVLDLAFIDFHTHFLLEDNCEFGNLTIESNGNVYFCPSLSMLPTSLNIRRNSFEEILSFSKEASRISCVDNLIPCRNCDLRYICGGGCRIQYFKDF
;
A
#
# COMPACT_ATOMS: atom_id res chain seq x y z
N SER A 1 -23.62 0.48 -5.10
CA SER A 1 -22.90 1.02 -3.95
C SER A 1 -21.76 1.97 -4.36
N GLY A 2 -21.30 1.94 -5.61
CA GLY A 2 -20.23 2.78 -6.12
C GLY A 2 -18.80 2.26 -5.80
N GLY A 3 -18.66 1.10 -5.20
CA GLY A 3 -17.36 0.45 -5.05
C GLY A 3 -16.83 -0.03 -6.41
N GLU A 4 -15.57 0.24 -6.69
CA GLU A 4 -14.94 -0.10 -7.98
C GLU A 4 -13.88 -1.20 -7.84
N LYS A 5 -13.35 -1.37 -6.63
CA LYS A 5 -12.20 -2.21 -6.38
C LYS A 5 -12.25 -2.91 -5.01
N ILE A 6 -11.75 -4.13 -4.96
CA ILE A 6 -11.42 -4.83 -3.71
C ILE A 6 -9.95 -5.24 -3.74
N THR A 7 -9.23 -4.91 -2.68
CA THR A 7 -7.87 -5.34 -2.44
C THR A 7 -7.84 -6.40 -1.35
N PHE A 8 -7.44 -7.61 -1.70
CA PHE A 8 -7.24 -8.70 -0.74
C PHE A 8 -5.84 -8.64 -0.15
N THR A 9 -5.78 -8.65 1.17
CA THR A 9 -4.54 -8.64 1.95
C THR A 9 -4.74 -9.41 3.25
N GLY A 10 -3.76 -9.40 4.13
CA GLY A 10 -3.85 -10.03 5.45
C GLY A 10 -2.48 -10.48 5.92
N GLY A 11 -2.40 -11.57 6.68
CA GLY A 11 -1.11 -12.20 6.96
C GLY A 11 -0.48 -12.73 5.68
N GLU A 12 -1.18 -13.64 5.00
CA GLU A 12 -0.88 -14.07 3.63
C GLU A 12 -2.15 -14.62 2.97
N VAL A 13 -2.51 -14.08 1.81
CA VAL A 13 -3.75 -14.41 1.11
C VAL A 13 -3.80 -15.88 0.66
N CYS A 14 -2.65 -16.44 0.26
CA CYS A 14 -2.54 -17.83 -0.18
C CYS A 14 -2.80 -18.86 0.94
N MET A 15 -2.89 -18.45 2.19
CA MET A 15 -3.29 -19.34 3.28
C MET A 15 -4.77 -19.74 3.21
N ARG A 16 -5.58 -19.01 2.42
CA ARG A 16 -6.99 -19.35 2.19
C ARG A 16 -7.12 -20.39 1.07
N THR A 17 -7.75 -21.47 1.36
CA THR A 17 -7.99 -22.56 0.39
C THR A 17 -9.07 -22.22 -0.64
N ASP A 18 -9.94 -21.24 -0.33
CA ASP A 18 -11.03 -20.75 -1.20
C ASP A 18 -10.70 -19.43 -1.88
N LEU A 19 -9.43 -18.99 -1.90
CA LEU A 19 -9.01 -17.71 -2.47
C LEU A 19 -9.44 -17.55 -3.92
N LEU A 20 -9.28 -18.58 -4.74
CA LEU A 20 -9.66 -18.56 -6.16
C LEU A 20 -11.16 -18.29 -6.35
N ASP A 21 -12.00 -18.93 -5.54
CA ASP A 21 -13.46 -18.77 -5.63
C ASP A 21 -13.88 -17.36 -5.20
N ILE A 22 -13.24 -16.82 -4.16
CA ILE A 22 -13.46 -15.44 -3.71
C ILE A 22 -13.07 -14.44 -4.80
N ILE A 23 -11.89 -14.60 -5.41
CA ILE A 23 -11.41 -13.75 -6.50
C ILE A 23 -12.40 -13.79 -7.69
N LYS A 24 -12.80 -14.99 -8.13
CA LYS A 24 -13.78 -15.16 -9.21
C LYS A 24 -15.12 -14.51 -8.90
N HIS A 25 -15.63 -14.70 -7.70
CA HIS A 25 -16.88 -14.10 -7.26
C HIS A 25 -16.81 -12.57 -7.27
N THR A 26 -15.73 -12.01 -6.76
CA THR A 26 -15.50 -10.57 -6.74
C THR A 26 -15.42 -10.00 -8.15
N HIS A 27 -14.65 -10.62 -9.03
CA HIS A 27 -14.52 -10.21 -10.42
C HIS A 27 -15.87 -10.30 -11.16
N SER A 28 -16.63 -11.39 -10.97
CA SER A 28 -17.94 -11.57 -11.59
C SER A 28 -18.99 -10.57 -11.09
N SER A 29 -18.74 -9.96 -9.93
CA SER A 29 -19.58 -8.87 -9.40
C SER A 29 -19.24 -7.49 -10.02
N GLY A 30 -18.34 -7.43 -11.01
CA GLY A 30 -17.96 -6.22 -11.72
C GLY A 30 -16.92 -5.36 -10.98
N LEU A 31 -16.23 -5.93 -10.01
CA LEU A 31 -15.21 -5.22 -9.23
C LEU A 31 -13.79 -5.55 -9.73
N ASN A 32 -12.92 -4.57 -9.73
CA ASN A 32 -11.49 -4.78 -9.92
C ASN A 32 -10.92 -5.51 -8.70
N VAL A 33 -10.09 -6.51 -8.95
CA VAL A 33 -9.50 -7.35 -7.90
C VAL A 33 -8.00 -7.10 -7.82
N GLU A 34 -7.54 -6.64 -6.67
CA GLU A 34 -6.13 -6.51 -6.36
C GLU A 34 -5.73 -7.45 -5.22
N VAL A 35 -4.48 -7.91 -5.24
CA VAL A 35 -3.91 -8.79 -4.22
C VAL A 35 -2.61 -8.21 -3.71
N LEU A 36 -2.45 -8.15 -2.38
CA LEU A 36 -1.19 -7.87 -1.71
C LEU A 36 -0.68 -9.15 -1.05
N THR A 37 0.53 -9.55 -1.37
CA THR A 37 1.10 -10.84 -0.92
C THR A 37 2.60 -10.70 -0.61
N ASN A 38 3.12 -11.61 0.20
CA ASN A 38 4.56 -11.78 0.38
C ASN A 38 5.22 -12.56 -0.78
N GLY A 39 4.41 -13.17 -1.67
CA GLY A 39 4.86 -13.86 -2.86
C GLY A 39 5.48 -15.25 -2.62
N THR A 40 5.52 -15.77 -1.39
CA THR A 40 6.33 -16.95 -1.08
C THR A 40 5.60 -18.30 -1.20
N LEU A 41 4.26 -18.25 -1.24
CA LEU A 41 3.42 -19.47 -1.24
C LEU A 41 2.72 -19.72 -2.58
N TRP A 42 2.85 -18.82 -3.54
CA TRP A 42 2.24 -18.95 -4.84
C TRP A 42 2.91 -20.07 -5.66
N LYS A 43 2.08 -20.94 -6.23
CA LYS A 43 2.51 -21.91 -7.24
C LYS A 43 2.08 -21.40 -8.62
N GLU A 44 2.79 -21.81 -9.66
CA GLU A 44 2.48 -21.40 -11.03
C GLU A 44 1.04 -21.76 -11.42
N GLU A 45 0.56 -22.92 -10.98
CA GLU A 45 -0.83 -23.37 -11.22
C GLU A 45 -1.87 -22.43 -10.61
N ASP A 46 -1.61 -21.94 -9.38
CA ASP A 46 -2.49 -21.00 -8.70
C ASP A 46 -2.47 -19.63 -9.40
N ILE A 47 -1.28 -19.14 -9.75
CA ILE A 47 -1.10 -17.89 -10.49
C ILE A 47 -1.85 -17.94 -11.81
N LYS A 48 -1.66 -19.02 -12.60
CA LYS A 48 -2.37 -19.23 -13.85
C LYS A 48 -3.89 -19.19 -13.67
N ALA A 49 -4.39 -19.81 -12.59
CA ALA A 49 -5.82 -19.89 -12.31
C ALA A 49 -6.44 -18.55 -11.93
N VAL A 50 -5.72 -17.69 -11.18
CA VAL A 50 -6.24 -16.38 -10.71
C VAL A 50 -5.98 -15.24 -11.69
N SER A 51 -4.93 -15.32 -12.53
CA SER A 51 -4.49 -14.25 -13.43
C SER A 51 -5.60 -13.63 -14.30
N PRO A 52 -6.56 -14.38 -14.85
CA PRO A 52 -7.63 -13.81 -15.68
C PRO A 52 -8.58 -12.88 -14.90
N TYR A 53 -8.55 -12.92 -13.58
CA TYR A 53 -9.49 -12.21 -12.70
C TYR A 53 -8.84 -11.06 -11.91
N LEU A 54 -7.51 -10.92 -12.01
CA LEU A 54 -6.76 -9.90 -11.28
C LEU A 54 -6.53 -8.66 -12.12
N SER A 55 -6.79 -7.50 -11.54
CA SER A 55 -6.41 -6.21 -12.13
C SER A 55 -4.98 -5.81 -11.75
N ARG A 56 -4.48 -6.26 -10.61
CA ARG A 56 -3.13 -5.96 -10.10
C ARG A 56 -2.71 -6.91 -8.98
N VAL A 57 -1.41 -7.15 -8.89
CA VAL A 57 -0.78 -7.81 -7.73
C VAL A 57 0.34 -6.92 -7.21
N GLN A 58 0.44 -6.75 -5.89
CA GLN A 58 1.62 -6.17 -5.25
C GLN A 58 2.33 -7.24 -4.43
N ILE A 59 3.62 -7.41 -4.69
CA ILE A 59 4.48 -8.35 -3.97
C ILE A 59 5.41 -7.55 -3.07
N SER A 60 5.49 -7.94 -1.80
CA SER A 60 6.27 -7.23 -0.79
C SER A 60 7.68 -7.81 -0.71
N ILE A 61 8.68 -6.96 -0.96
CA ILE A 61 10.11 -7.25 -0.82
C ILE A 61 10.73 -6.08 -0.05
N ASP A 62 11.40 -6.35 1.08
CA ASP A 62 11.88 -5.27 1.96
C ASP A 62 13.40 -5.09 1.95
N GLY A 63 14.13 -5.99 1.30
CA GLY A 63 15.58 -5.92 1.11
C GLY A 63 16.00 -6.01 -0.36
N ILE A 64 17.23 -5.63 -0.65
CA ILE A 64 17.81 -5.71 -2.01
C ILE A 64 18.50 -7.04 -2.30
N ASN A 65 18.56 -7.93 -1.31
CA ASN A 65 19.10 -9.27 -1.39
C ASN A 65 18.52 -10.14 -0.26
N GLU A 66 18.85 -11.43 -0.27
CA GLU A 66 18.35 -12.38 0.73
C GLU A 66 18.74 -11.99 2.17
N GLU A 67 19.98 -11.52 2.38
CA GLU A 67 20.46 -11.15 3.73
C GLU A 67 19.60 -10.03 4.35
N GLU A 68 19.29 -8.99 3.57
CA GLU A 68 18.49 -7.87 4.05
C GLU A 68 17.00 -8.22 4.14
N ASN A 69 16.48 -8.88 3.12
CA ASN A 69 15.07 -9.26 3.08
C ASN A 69 14.72 -10.25 4.22
N SER A 70 15.63 -11.17 4.53
CA SER A 70 15.40 -12.17 5.57
C SER A 70 15.28 -11.60 6.98
N LYS A 71 15.81 -10.42 7.23
CA LYS A 71 15.68 -9.73 8.53
C LYS A 71 14.22 -9.41 8.88
N ILE A 72 13.39 -9.21 7.86
CA ILE A 72 11.99 -8.83 8.00
C ILE A 72 11.08 -9.97 7.56
N ARG A 73 11.37 -10.58 6.41
CA ARG A 73 10.48 -11.52 5.71
C ARG A 73 10.78 -13.00 5.99
N GLY A 74 11.84 -13.28 6.73
CA GLY A 74 12.31 -14.66 6.95
C GLY A 74 13.22 -15.18 5.83
N LYS A 75 13.91 -16.28 6.10
CA LYS A 75 14.90 -16.87 5.20
C LYS A 75 14.26 -17.48 3.96
N ASP A 76 15.03 -17.51 2.88
CA ASP A 76 14.70 -18.16 1.61
C ASP A 76 13.45 -17.58 0.92
N ASN A 77 13.10 -16.33 1.21
CA ASN A 77 11.90 -15.67 0.70
C ASN A 77 12.16 -14.67 -0.42
N PHE A 78 13.38 -14.13 -0.53
CA PHE A 78 13.71 -13.12 -1.54
C PHE A 78 13.56 -13.66 -2.98
N GLU A 79 14.25 -14.75 -3.29
CA GLU A 79 14.17 -15.39 -4.60
C GLU A 79 12.76 -15.92 -4.92
N LYS A 80 12.05 -16.46 -3.93
CA LYS A 80 10.66 -16.90 -4.12
C LYS A 80 9.74 -15.75 -4.51
N ALA A 81 9.88 -14.61 -3.84
CA ALA A 81 9.09 -13.42 -4.15
C ALA A 81 9.41 -12.90 -5.55
N LEU A 82 10.69 -12.83 -5.95
CA LEU A 82 11.09 -12.43 -7.32
C LEU A 82 10.57 -13.40 -8.39
N ASN A 83 10.65 -14.70 -8.15
CA ASN A 83 10.08 -15.70 -9.07
C ASN A 83 8.56 -15.55 -9.21
N THR A 84 7.88 -15.17 -8.13
CA THR A 84 6.44 -14.89 -8.18
C THR A 84 6.14 -13.64 -9.00
N VAL A 85 6.97 -12.60 -8.92
CA VAL A 85 6.89 -11.41 -9.82
C VAL A 85 7.02 -11.84 -11.27
N ASP A 86 8.08 -12.61 -11.61
CA ASP A 86 8.32 -13.12 -12.97
C ASP A 86 7.10 -13.89 -13.50
N THR A 87 6.52 -14.73 -12.65
CA THR A 87 5.38 -15.58 -13.03
C THR A 87 4.12 -14.77 -13.27
N PHE A 88 3.71 -13.85 -12.38
CA PHE A 88 2.55 -12.99 -12.62
C PHE A 88 2.72 -12.15 -13.89
N LEU A 89 3.89 -11.55 -14.09
CA LEU A 89 4.20 -10.78 -15.30
C LEU A 89 4.18 -11.63 -16.56
N SER A 90 4.53 -12.92 -16.49
CA SER A 90 4.45 -13.84 -17.65
C SER A 90 3.01 -14.12 -18.06
N TYR A 91 2.07 -14.09 -17.12
CA TYR A 91 0.63 -14.20 -17.36
C TYR A 91 -0.05 -12.85 -17.65
N GLY A 92 0.73 -11.76 -17.80
CA GLY A 92 0.24 -10.44 -18.19
C GLY A 92 -0.47 -9.67 -17.07
N VAL A 93 -0.35 -10.10 -15.81
CA VAL A 93 -0.93 -9.41 -14.67
C VAL A 93 -0.07 -8.19 -14.31
N PRO A 94 -0.64 -6.97 -14.23
CA PRO A 94 0.07 -5.81 -13.71
C PRO A 94 0.60 -6.10 -12.31
N THR A 95 1.92 -6.00 -12.13
CA THR A 95 2.59 -6.46 -10.92
C THR A 95 3.51 -5.37 -10.37
N ASP A 96 3.28 -4.98 -9.13
CA ASP A 96 4.12 -4.04 -8.40
C ASP A 96 5.00 -4.77 -7.38
N ILE A 97 6.21 -4.27 -7.16
CA ILE A 97 6.98 -4.56 -5.96
C ILE A 97 6.83 -3.41 -4.98
N GLY A 98 6.39 -3.72 -3.76
CA GLY A 98 6.37 -2.80 -2.63
C GLY A 98 7.57 -3.03 -1.73
N ILE A 99 8.41 -1.99 -1.55
CA ILE A 99 9.62 -2.06 -0.72
C ILE A 99 9.46 -1.14 0.49
N THR A 100 9.65 -1.72 1.68
CA THR A 100 9.75 -0.97 2.93
C THR A 100 11.16 -1.17 3.49
N PRO A 101 12.12 -0.28 3.17
CA PRO A 101 13.48 -0.41 3.64
C PRO A 101 13.53 -0.48 5.16
N TRP A 102 14.31 -1.42 5.70
CA TRP A 102 14.47 -1.53 7.16
C TRP A 102 15.20 -0.32 7.72
N PHE A 103 14.56 0.36 8.66
CA PHE A 103 15.14 1.55 9.31
C PHE A 103 16.12 1.14 10.41
N ASP A 104 17.37 1.39 10.15
CA ASP A 104 18.48 1.34 11.10
C ASP A 104 19.51 2.43 10.78
N LYS A 105 20.51 2.58 11.65
CA LYS A 105 21.59 3.58 11.48
C LYS A 105 22.39 3.43 10.19
N THR A 106 22.26 2.30 9.49
CA THR A 106 23.00 2.01 8.24
C THR A 106 22.20 2.32 6.99
N LEU A 107 20.88 2.54 7.09
CA LEU A 107 20.00 2.71 5.93
C LEU A 107 20.47 3.84 5.01
N LYS A 108 20.92 4.97 5.55
CA LYS A 108 21.47 6.10 4.77
C LYS A 108 22.64 5.72 3.86
N ASN A 109 23.41 4.69 4.25
CA ASN A 109 24.55 4.21 3.46
C ASN A 109 24.13 3.26 2.34
N LYS A 110 22.83 2.87 2.29
CA LYS A 110 22.28 1.90 1.34
C LYS A 110 21.43 2.55 0.25
N ILE A 111 21.29 3.87 0.24
CA ILE A 111 20.49 4.62 -0.73
C ILE A 111 20.83 4.17 -2.15
N GLN A 112 22.11 4.16 -2.53
CA GLN A 112 22.53 3.76 -3.86
C GLN A 112 22.25 2.28 -4.16
N GLY A 113 22.33 1.39 -3.17
CA GLY A 113 22.00 -0.03 -3.32
C GLY A 113 20.52 -0.23 -3.67
N TYR A 114 19.62 0.40 -2.91
CA TYR A 114 18.19 0.37 -3.20
C TYR A 114 17.85 1.00 -4.56
N ALA A 115 18.48 2.13 -4.89
CA ALA A 115 18.25 2.80 -6.17
C ALA A 115 18.73 1.94 -7.36
N THR A 116 19.88 1.30 -7.25
CA THR A 116 20.41 0.39 -8.27
C THR A 116 19.49 -0.83 -8.45
N PHE A 117 19.10 -1.47 -7.35
CA PHE A 117 18.17 -2.59 -7.38
C PHE A 117 16.84 -2.21 -8.06
N GLY A 118 16.28 -1.04 -7.73
CA GLY A 118 15.07 -0.55 -8.38
C GLY A 118 15.24 -0.34 -9.89
N LYS A 119 16.36 0.28 -10.31
CA LYS A 119 16.67 0.49 -11.74
C LYS A 119 16.84 -0.82 -12.51
N GLU A 120 17.52 -1.79 -11.91
CA GLU A 120 17.71 -3.11 -12.52
C GLU A 120 16.37 -3.82 -12.73
N LEU A 121 15.44 -3.74 -11.78
CA LEU A 121 14.10 -4.30 -11.92
C LEU A 121 13.29 -3.56 -12.98
N ILE A 122 13.32 -2.23 -13.02
CA ILE A 122 12.63 -1.43 -14.03
C ILE A 122 13.15 -1.78 -15.42
N GLU A 123 14.47 -1.87 -15.62
CA GLU A 123 15.04 -2.26 -16.91
C GLU A 123 14.73 -3.72 -17.27
N LYS A 124 14.79 -4.64 -16.29
CA LYS A 124 14.42 -6.07 -16.49
C LYS A 124 12.99 -6.22 -17.02
N TYR A 125 12.06 -5.40 -16.52
CA TYR A 125 10.64 -5.52 -16.82
C TYR A 125 10.08 -4.37 -17.66
N LYS A 126 10.91 -3.60 -18.35
CA LYS A 126 10.51 -2.40 -19.11
C LYS A 126 9.37 -2.61 -20.12
N ASP A 127 9.27 -3.83 -20.67
CA ASP A 127 8.24 -4.20 -21.66
C ASP A 127 7.04 -4.95 -20.99
N LYS A 128 6.95 -4.91 -19.65
CA LYS A 128 5.91 -5.57 -18.87
C LYS A 128 5.13 -4.52 -18.06
N PRO A 129 3.89 -4.82 -17.68
CA PRO A 129 3.12 -3.95 -16.78
C PRO A 129 3.65 -4.05 -15.35
N PHE A 130 4.84 -3.51 -15.11
CA PHE A 130 5.59 -3.58 -13.85
C PHE A 130 5.69 -2.22 -13.19
N GLY A 131 5.59 -2.20 -11.86
CA GLY A 131 5.82 -1.02 -11.03
C GLY A 131 6.67 -1.33 -9.81
N ILE A 132 7.30 -0.28 -9.26
CA ILE A 132 8.03 -0.35 -8.00
C ILE A 132 7.61 0.81 -7.10
N ARG A 133 7.43 0.53 -5.82
CA ARG A 133 7.06 1.53 -4.82
C ARG A 133 7.96 1.40 -3.60
N PHE A 134 8.50 2.52 -3.16
CA PHE A 134 9.19 2.61 -1.88
C PHE A 134 8.26 3.25 -0.86
N THR A 135 8.12 2.62 0.31
CA THR A 135 7.39 3.21 1.43
C THR A 135 8.19 4.36 2.01
N THR A 136 7.63 5.57 1.99
CA THR A 136 8.28 6.78 2.48
C THR A 136 7.92 7.11 3.93
N SER A 137 6.88 6.50 4.47
CA SER A 137 6.42 6.77 5.84
C SER A 137 6.82 5.66 6.79
N LEU A 138 7.53 6.01 7.86
CA LEU A 138 7.86 5.10 8.95
C LEU A 138 6.73 5.06 9.97
N LEU A 139 6.02 3.93 10.02
CA LEU A 139 4.93 3.73 10.97
C LEU A 139 5.40 2.98 12.21
N ASP A 140 4.81 3.31 13.36
CA ASP A 140 5.04 2.56 14.58
C ASP A 140 4.58 1.11 14.41
N GLY A 141 5.44 0.17 14.80
CA GLY A 141 5.10 -1.25 14.87
C GLY A 141 4.35 -1.59 16.17
N ARG A 142 4.03 -2.87 16.32
CA ARG A 142 3.34 -3.35 17.55
C ARG A 142 4.14 -3.10 18.83
N GLU A 143 5.47 -3.26 18.76
CA GLU A 143 6.38 -3.15 19.90
C GLU A 143 7.46 -2.07 19.70
N ILE A 144 7.56 -1.50 18.50
CA ILE A 144 8.57 -0.50 18.14
C ILE A 144 7.87 0.83 17.91
N LYS A 145 8.31 1.85 18.60
CA LYS A 145 7.90 3.23 18.37
C LYS A 145 9.08 4.05 17.92
N PHE A 146 8.83 4.94 16.98
CA PHE A 146 9.83 5.82 16.41
C PHE A 146 9.56 7.26 16.83
N SER A 147 10.63 8.00 17.13
CA SER A 147 10.53 9.45 17.37
C SER A 147 10.16 10.22 16.11
N SER A 148 9.76 11.47 16.26
CA SER A 148 9.46 12.33 15.11
C SER A 148 10.69 12.55 14.23
N GLU A 149 11.85 12.66 14.85
CA GLU A 149 13.14 12.82 14.17
C GLU A 149 13.49 11.57 13.35
N GLU A 150 13.30 10.38 13.91
CA GLU A 150 13.52 9.11 13.19
C GLU A 150 12.57 8.97 12.01
N LYS A 151 11.30 9.35 12.15
CA LYS A 151 10.33 9.34 11.06
C LYS A 151 10.73 10.30 9.95
N GLN A 152 11.18 11.50 10.29
CA GLN A 152 11.66 12.49 9.31
C GLN A 152 12.96 12.05 8.64
N GLU A 153 13.89 11.43 9.38
CA GLU A 153 15.12 10.87 8.81
C GLU A 153 14.79 9.76 7.81
N TYR A 154 13.90 8.84 8.17
CA TYR A 154 13.44 7.77 7.27
C TYR A 154 12.82 8.32 5.98
N GLU A 155 11.92 9.28 6.09
CA GLU A 155 11.28 9.93 4.94
C GLU A 155 12.33 10.56 4.00
N THR A 156 13.26 11.32 4.55
CA THR A 156 14.35 11.94 3.77
C THR A 156 15.22 10.91 3.05
N ILE A 157 15.55 9.78 3.71
CA ILE A 157 16.34 8.70 3.11
C ILE A 157 15.56 8.02 1.99
N THR A 158 14.29 7.68 2.25
CA THR A 158 13.46 6.95 1.27
C THR A 158 13.09 7.81 0.07
N GLU A 159 12.86 9.10 0.25
CA GLU A 159 12.76 10.06 -0.86
C GLU A 159 14.04 10.11 -1.69
N SER A 160 15.22 10.10 -1.05
CA SER A 160 16.49 10.07 -1.75
C SER A 160 16.68 8.78 -2.55
N ILE A 161 16.25 7.63 -2.02
CA ILE A 161 16.20 6.36 -2.75
C ILE A 161 15.29 6.50 -3.98
N TYR A 162 14.09 7.05 -3.79
CA TYR A 162 13.10 7.21 -4.84
C TYR A 162 13.61 8.10 -5.97
N LYS A 163 14.12 9.29 -5.65
CA LYS A 163 14.74 10.23 -6.61
C LYS A 163 15.91 9.59 -7.34
N SER A 164 16.78 8.89 -6.62
CA SER A 164 17.92 8.20 -7.23
C SER A 164 17.51 7.03 -8.14
N CYS A 165 16.40 6.38 -7.85
CA CYS A 165 15.85 5.28 -8.65
C CYS A 165 15.15 5.78 -9.91
N MET A 166 14.23 6.73 -9.77
CA MET A 166 13.28 7.14 -10.81
C MET A 166 13.69 8.40 -11.56
N GLY A 167 14.66 9.17 -11.06
CA GLY A 167 15.06 10.49 -11.54
C GLY A 167 14.56 11.60 -10.63
N GLU A 168 15.26 12.73 -10.63
CA GLU A 168 14.96 13.86 -9.74
C GLU A 168 13.60 14.48 -9.99
N ASP A 169 13.15 14.50 -11.25
CA ASP A 169 11.91 15.16 -11.66
C ASP A 169 10.65 14.35 -11.34
N VAL A 170 10.77 13.09 -10.92
CA VAL A 170 9.61 12.19 -10.78
C VAL A 170 8.65 12.64 -9.68
N LEU A 171 9.18 13.17 -8.58
CA LEU A 171 8.32 13.70 -7.50
C LEU A 171 7.68 15.02 -7.91
N ASP A 172 8.40 15.86 -8.67
CA ASP A 172 7.88 17.11 -9.17
C ASP A 172 6.81 16.87 -10.26
N LEU A 173 7.02 15.89 -11.15
CA LEU A 173 6.03 15.49 -12.15
C LEU A 173 4.79 14.88 -11.50
N ALA A 174 4.96 13.99 -10.51
CA ALA A 174 3.84 13.45 -9.75
C ALA A 174 3.07 14.54 -9.00
N PHE A 175 3.77 15.53 -8.45
CA PHE A 175 3.18 16.69 -7.79
C PHE A 175 2.42 17.58 -8.79
N ILE A 176 3.00 17.87 -9.96
CA ILE A 176 2.39 18.69 -11.01
C ILE A 176 1.16 17.99 -11.60
N ASP A 177 1.25 16.73 -11.94
CA ASP A 177 0.13 15.97 -12.56
C ASP A 177 -1.05 15.82 -11.61
N PHE A 178 -0.78 15.65 -10.32
CA PHE A 178 -1.81 15.53 -9.28
C PHE A 178 -2.47 16.87 -8.93
N HIS A 179 -1.74 17.99 -8.99
CA HIS A 179 -2.20 19.29 -8.49
C HIS A 179 -2.74 20.24 -9.56
N THR A 180 -2.53 19.96 -10.85
CA THR A 180 -2.98 20.87 -11.91
C THR A 180 -4.46 20.80 -12.25
N HIS A 181 -5.19 19.78 -11.78
CA HIS A 181 -6.56 19.54 -12.24
C HIS A 181 -7.63 19.53 -11.15
N PHE A 182 -7.28 19.42 -9.86
CA PHE A 182 -8.24 19.36 -8.76
C PHE A 182 -7.73 19.99 -7.47
N LEU A 183 -8.62 20.70 -6.76
CA LEU A 183 -8.39 21.07 -5.38
C LEU A 183 -8.50 19.80 -4.52
N LEU A 184 -7.46 19.51 -3.72
CA LEU A 184 -7.43 18.37 -2.86
C LEU A 184 -8.16 18.66 -1.54
N GLU A 185 -9.37 18.17 -1.39
CA GLU A 185 -10.04 18.16 -0.09
C GLU A 185 -9.47 17.06 0.83
N ASP A 186 -8.91 16.02 0.22
CA ASP A 186 -8.30 14.89 0.89
C ASP A 186 -7.24 14.24 -0.03
N ASN A 187 -6.02 14.01 0.46
CA ASN A 187 -4.99 13.23 -0.22
C ASN A 187 -4.85 11.82 0.36
N CYS A 188 -5.74 11.44 1.25
CA CYS A 188 -5.76 10.16 1.95
C CYS A 188 -7.11 9.50 1.70
N GLU A 189 -7.10 8.28 1.22
CA GLU A 189 -8.34 7.49 1.01
C GLU A 189 -9.02 7.11 2.33
N PHE A 190 -8.99 8.02 3.32
CA PHE A 190 -9.68 7.82 4.60
C PHE A 190 -11.19 7.78 4.38
N GLY A 191 -11.80 6.75 4.96
CA GLY A 191 -13.21 6.45 4.71
C GLY A 191 -13.41 5.22 3.83
N ASN A 192 -12.40 4.78 3.07
CA ASN A 192 -12.45 3.51 2.37
C ASN A 192 -12.55 2.36 3.36
N LEU A 193 -13.40 1.39 3.03
CA LEU A 193 -13.69 0.28 3.94
C LEU A 193 -12.54 -0.71 4.01
N THR A 194 -12.08 -0.98 5.21
CA THR A 194 -11.22 -2.11 5.54
C THR A 194 -12.01 -3.10 6.37
N ILE A 195 -12.08 -4.34 5.92
CA ILE A 195 -12.87 -5.40 6.56
C ILE A 195 -11.94 -6.52 6.99
N GLU A 196 -11.90 -6.81 8.28
CA GLU A 196 -11.12 -7.91 8.83
C GLU A 196 -11.85 -9.26 8.66
N SER A 197 -11.12 -10.35 8.82
CA SER A 197 -11.65 -11.72 8.72
C SER A 197 -12.78 -12.04 9.72
N ASN A 198 -12.80 -11.36 10.86
CA ASN A 198 -13.86 -11.44 11.87
C ASN A 198 -15.10 -10.59 11.51
N GLY A 199 -15.04 -9.82 10.42
CA GLY A 199 -16.10 -8.94 9.94
C GLY A 199 -16.06 -7.52 10.50
N ASN A 200 -15.12 -7.17 11.35
CA ASN A 200 -14.97 -5.80 11.85
C ASN A 200 -14.60 -4.86 10.69
N VAL A 201 -15.15 -3.64 10.74
CA VAL A 201 -14.98 -2.63 9.70
C VAL A 201 -14.19 -1.45 10.25
N TYR A 202 -13.24 -1.00 9.47
CA TYR A 202 -12.43 0.19 9.72
C TYR A 202 -12.43 1.08 8.48
N PHE A 203 -12.13 2.35 8.65
CA PHE A 203 -12.07 3.32 7.54
C PHE A 203 -10.64 3.64 7.07
N CYS A 204 -9.68 2.91 7.58
CA CYS A 204 -8.28 2.93 7.15
C CYS A 204 -7.59 1.67 7.67
N PRO A 205 -6.79 0.97 6.85
CA PRO A 205 -6.07 -0.24 7.29
C PRO A 205 -5.15 -0.01 8.49
N SER A 206 -4.57 1.19 8.56
CA SER A 206 -3.64 1.57 9.63
C SER A 206 -4.33 2.03 10.92
N LEU A 207 -5.66 2.14 10.94
CA LEU A 207 -6.47 2.51 12.11
C LEU A 207 -7.18 1.31 12.74
N SER A 208 -6.76 0.08 12.46
CA SER A 208 -7.29 -1.12 13.11
C SER A 208 -7.15 -1.10 14.65
N MET A 209 -6.32 -0.21 15.18
CA MET A 209 -6.20 0.05 16.63
C MET A 209 -7.31 0.95 17.18
N LEU A 210 -8.07 1.64 16.34
CA LEU A 210 -9.24 2.43 16.71
C LEU A 210 -10.50 1.63 16.34
N PRO A 211 -11.01 0.75 17.23
CA PRO A 211 -12.12 -0.11 16.88
C PRO A 211 -13.38 0.71 16.61
N THR A 212 -13.95 0.53 15.46
CA THR A 212 -15.32 0.94 15.21
C THR A 212 -16.25 -0.10 15.84
N SER A 213 -17.47 0.29 16.18
CA SER A 213 -18.52 -0.67 16.61
C SER A 213 -19.12 -1.44 15.44
N LEU A 214 -18.67 -1.17 14.21
CA LEU A 214 -19.24 -1.70 12.97
C LEU A 214 -18.70 -3.09 12.64
N ASN A 215 -19.61 -3.96 12.20
CA ASN A 215 -19.27 -5.31 11.74
C ASN A 215 -20.22 -5.73 10.62
N ILE A 216 -19.68 -6.23 9.49
CA ILE A 216 -20.48 -6.61 8.32
C ILE A 216 -21.52 -7.73 8.57
N ARG A 217 -21.40 -8.47 9.68
CA ARG A 217 -22.36 -9.52 10.07
C ARG A 217 -23.49 -8.99 10.93
N ARG A 218 -23.42 -7.75 11.41
CA ARG A 218 -24.39 -7.16 12.33
C ARG A 218 -25.02 -5.88 11.80
N ASN A 219 -24.28 -5.14 10.99
CA ASN A 219 -24.74 -3.86 10.42
C ASN A 219 -25.10 -4.03 8.95
N SER A 220 -26.09 -3.30 8.48
CA SER A 220 -26.40 -3.25 7.05
C SER A 220 -25.27 -2.54 6.28
N PHE A 221 -25.15 -2.86 5.00
CA PHE A 221 -24.12 -2.22 4.18
C PHE A 221 -24.39 -0.72 3.98
N GLU A 222 -25.67 -0.32 3.92
CA GLU A 222 -26.07 1.09 3.87
C GLU A 222 -25.64 1.86 5.11
N GLU A 223 -25.79 1.25 6.29
CA GLU A 223 -25.34 1.83 7.54
C GLU A 223 -23.83 2.00 7.54
N ILE A 224 -23.07 0.98 7.15
CA ILE A 224 -21.59 1.04 7.05
C ILE A 224 -21.16 2.13 6.07
N LEU A 225 -21.78 2.23 4.89
CA LEU A 225 -21.48 3.28 3.91
C LEU A 225 -21.81 4.68 4.42
N SER A 226 -22.86 4.83 5.22
CA SER A 226 -23.19 6.12 5.84
C SER A 226 -22.08 6.58 6.77
N PHE A 227 -21.56 5.69 7.62
CA PHE A 227 -20.42 5.99 8.48
C PHE A 227 -19.13 6.26 7.69
N SER A 228 -18.87 5.53 6.61
CA SER A 228 -17.74 5.76 5.72
C SER A 228 -17.77 7.17 5.11
N LYS A 229 -18.90 7.57 4.57
CA LYS A 229 -19.12 8.92 4.01
C LYS A 229 -18.93 10.01 5.06
N GLU A 230 -19.44 9.79 6.28
CA GLU A 230 -19.25 10.73 7.37
C GLU A 230 -17.79 10.81 7.81
N ALA A 231 -17.08 9.67 7.89
CA ALA A 231 -15.65 9.64 8.18
C ALA A 231 -14.84 10.44 7.15
N SER A 232 -15.11 10.27 5.85
CA SER A 232 -14.50 11.08 4.79
C SER A 232 -14.82 12.56 4.96
N ARG A 233 -16.08 12.90 5.24
CA ARG A 233 -16.52 14.29 5.41
C ARG A 233 -15.82 14.99 6.57
N ILE A 234 -15.73 14.35 7.73
CA ILE A 234 -15.09 14.96 8.92
C ILE A 234 -13.57 15.03 8.78
N SER A 235 -12.96 14.20 7.95
CA SER A 235 -11.52 14.19 7.67
C SER A 235 -11.08 15.11 6.54
N CYS A 236 -12.00 15.82 5.89
CA CYS A 236 -11.70 16.85 4.90
C CYS A 236 -10.83 17.98 5.51
N VAL A 237 -9.93 18.55 4.72
CA VAL A 237 -8.96 19.58 5.18
C VAL A 237 -9.62 20.82 5.80
N ASP A 238 -10.85 21.13 5.46
CA ASP A 238 -11.59 22.24 6.06
C ASP A 238 -12.04 21.96 7.49
N ASN A 239 -12.09 20.71 7.88
CA ASN A 239 -12.48 20.26 9.21
C ASN A 239 -11.29 19.94 10.12
N LEU A 240 -10.10 19.71 9.55
CA LEU A 240 -8.91 19.35 10.30
C LEU A 240 -8.18 20.59 10.87
N ILE A 241 -7.78 20.51 12.12
CA ILE A 241 -6.88 21.47 12.74
C ILE A 241 -5.45 20.89 12.66
N PRO A 242 -4.43 21.61 12.14
CA PRO A 242 -4.42 23.02 11.72
C PRO A 242 -4.79 23.27 10.26
N CYS A 243 -5.14 22.25 9.46
CA CYS A 243 -5.30 22.36 8.00
C CYS A 243 -6.28 23.45 7.58
N ARG A 244 -7.42 23.59 8.26
CA ARG A 244 -8.46 24.58 7.93
C ARG A 244 -7.97 26.02 7.90
N ASN A 245 -6.84 26.33 8.55
CA ASN A 245 -6.23 27.65 8.60
C ASN A 245 -4.98 27.75 7.72
N CYS A 246 -4.67 26.71 6.95
CA CYS A 246 -3.48 26.66 6.09
C CYS A 246 -3.85 27.08 4.67
N ASP A 247 -3.12 28.04 4.10
CA ASP A 247 -3.33 28.51 2.74
C ASP A 247 -3.03 27.45 1.67
N LEU A 248 -2.20 26.45 2.02
CA LEU A 248 -1.81 25.35 1.14
C LEU A 248 -2.72 24.11 1.28
N ARG A 249 -3.80 24.15 2.07
CA ARG A 249 -4.60 22.97 2.41
C ARG A 249 -5.13 22.21 1.19
N TYR A 250 -5.55 22.94 0.15
CA TYR A 250 -6.08 22.32 -1.07
C TYR A 250 -5.00 21.89 -2.06
N ILE A 251 -3.76 22.24 -1.80
CA ILE A 251 -2.59 21.76 -2.55
C ILE A 251 -2.02 20.52 -1.85
N CYS A 252 -1.92 20.57 -0.53
CA CYS A 252 -1.38 19.50 0.30
C CYS A 252 -2.38 18.34 0.54
N GLY A 253 -3.69 18.63 0.61
CA GLY A 253 -4.73 17.67 0.96
C GLY A 253 -4.66 17.15 2.41
N GLY A 254 -3.82 17.75 3.26
CA GLY A 254 -3.80 17.53 4.72
C GLY A 254 -3.00 16.33 5.23
N GLY A 255 -2.33 15.56 4.40
CA GLY A 255 -1.47 14.44 4.82
C GLY A 255 -2.22 13.24 5.43
N CYS A 256 -1.50 12.35 6.08
CA CYS A 256 -2.05 11.12 6.64
C CYS A 256 -2.95 11.38 7.86
N ARG A 257 -4.19 10.92 7.80
CA ARG A 257 -5.19 11.10 8.87
C ARG A 257 -4.84 10.44 10.20
N ILE A 258 -4.02 9.40 10.19
CA ILE A 258 -3.56 8.72 11.42
C ILE A 258 -2.88 9.70 12.38
N GLN A 259 -2.14 10.67 11.84
CA GLN A 259 -1.45 11.67 12.66
C GLN A 259 -2.41 12.54 13.47
N TYR A 260 -3.63 12.74 12.97
CA TYR A 260 -4.66 13.55 13.64
C TYR A 260 -5.50 12.76 14.64
N PHE A 261 -5.58 11.43 14.49
CA PHE A 261 -6.39 10.58 15.35
C PHE A 261 -5.60 9.90 16.48
N LYS A 262 -4.28 10.06 16.52
CA LYS A 262 -3.46 9.48 17.60
C LYS A 262 -3.54 10.24 18.92
N ASP A 263 -4.05 11.47 18.91
CA ASP A 263 -4.12 12.36 20.07
C ASP A 263 -5.55 12.45 20.68
N PHE A 264 -6.45 11.54 20.30
CA PHE A 264 -7.81 11.44 20.83
C PHE A 264 -8.03 10.16 21.63
#